data_7f2746dcce80f2f94559121515451a5d
#
_entry.id   7f2746dcce80f2f94559121515451a5d
#
_cell.length_a   1.000
_cell.length_b   1.000
_cell.length_c   1.000
_cell.angle_alpha   90.00
_cell.angle_beta   90.00
_cell.angle_gamma   90.00
#
_symmetry.space_group_name_H-M   'P 1'
#
loop_
_entity.id
_entity.type
_entity.pdbx_description
1 polymer ?
#
loop_
_entity_poly.entity_id
_entity_poly.type
_entity_poly.pdbx_seq_one_letter_code
_entity_poly.pdbx_strand_id
1 'polypeptide(L)'
;MKKSTIWLLAVIMALTFIGLLYVQIMYMENMIKMRNEQFTEAVKRSLYAVSTSLELDETQRYLDEYLEEEEKKMLSSYEQKQDKQDIASTHHQFSIVSPDGTVASFSFREQTSTIITPAAPRQKEHNTLISTYRNMQEARKGQYLYQKGLLNEVILNMLSKASNRPVMERIDIKKLESYLKSEFENNGLNLPFQFAIYNKNEKIIYSSNQYDPKIEGNLFTQAIFPNDPPAKINYLKVYFPTKRDYISSSVKFMIPSFAFTFILLVTFLFTIITAFRQKKLTEMKNDFINNMTHEFKTPISIISGPNA
;
A
#
# COMPACT_ATOMS: atom_id res chain seq x y z
N MET A 1 55.07 0.49 29.87
CA MET A 1 54.63 0.31 28.45
C MET A 1 55.49 1.16 27.52
N LYS A 2 55.87 0.66 26.32
CA LYS A 2 56.63 1.44 25.33
C LYS A 2 55.72 2.52 24.69
N LYS A 3 56.28 3.70 24.32
CA LYS A 3 55.49 4.77 23.64
C LYS A 3 54.74 4.26 22.43
N SER A 4 55.38 3.36 21.69
CA SER A 4 54.81 2.68 20.50
C SER A 4 53.56 1.86 20.85
N THR A 5 53.47 1.19 21.98
CA THR A 5 52.32 0.39 22.38
C THR A 5 51.08 1.23 22.69
N ILE A 6 51.28 2.40 23.36
CA ILE A 6 50.18 3.33 23.65
C ILE A 6 49.65 3.94 22.35
N TRP A 7 50.55 4.30 21.42
CA TRP A 7 50.19 4.85 20.12
C TRP A 7 49.44 3.85 19.25
N LEU A 8 49.92 2.58 19.22
CA LEU A 8 49.23 1.51 18.49
C LEU A 8 47.79 1.29 19.03
N LEU A 9 47.67 1.25 20.35
CA LEU A 9 46.36 1.07 20.98
C LEU A 9 45.42 2.24 20.69
N ALA A 10 45.94 3.49 20.70
CA ALA A 10 45.18 4.67 20.34
C ALA A 10 44.67 4.64 18.89
N VAL A 11 45.50 4.20 17.94
CA VAL A 11 45.13 4.08 16.52
C VAL A 11 44.06 3.00 16.32
N ILE A 12 44.24 1.82 16.93
CA ILE A 12 43.23 0.74 16.84
C ILE A 12 41.88 1.21 17.39
N MET A 13 41.89 1.87 18.56
CA MET A 13 40.67 2.39 19.16
C MET A 13 40.04 3.51 18.32
N ALA A 14 40.81 4.40 17.74
CA ALA A 14 40.29 5.43 16.83
C ALA A 14 39.61 4.80 15.60
N LEU A 15 40.22 3.79 15.01
CA LEU A 15 39.63 3.03 13.87
C LEU A 15 38.34 2.36 14.26
N THR A 16 38.24 1.74 15.44
CA THR A 16 36.99 1.10 15.91
C THR A 16 35.88 2.13 16.13
N PHE A 17 36.19 3.33 16.67
CA PHE A 17 35.20 4.40 16.82
C PHE A 17 34.71 4.94 15.47
N ILE A 18 35.61 5.16 14.52
CA ILE A 18 35.24 5.58 13.17
C ILE A 18 34.35 4.53 12.51
N GLY A 19 34.69 3.24 12.61
CA GLY A 19 33.89 2.15 12.13
C GLY A 19 32.48 2.09 12.75
N LEU A 20 32.39 2.31 14.06
CA LEU A 20 31.13 2.31 14.79
C LEU A 20 30.24 3.49 14.39
N LEU A 21 30.81 4.69 14.25
CA LEU A 21 30.07 5.87 13.76
C LEU A 21 29.58 5.66 12.33
N TYR A 22 30.42 5.11 11.46
CA TYR A 22 30.04 4.79 10.08
C TYR A 22 28.83 3.83 10.04
N VAL A 23 28.87 2.76 10.82
CA VAL A 23 27.77 1.80 10.92
C VAL A 23 26.50 2.47 11.47
N GLN A 24 26.60 3.34 12.48
CA GLN A 24 25.44 4.06 13.02
C GLN A 24 24.79 4.98 11.98
N ILE A 25 25.58 5.72 11.20
CA ILE A 25 25.08 6.59 10.12
C ILE A 25 24.37 5.74 9.06
N MET A 26 25.01 4.65 8.61
CA MET A 26 24.43 3.73 7.63
C MET A 26 23.09 3.13 8.11
N TYR A 27 23.01 2.74 9.39
CA TYR A 27 21.76 2.25 9.97
C TYR A 27 20.67 3.33 9.98
N MET A 28 21.03 4.58 10.31
CA MET A 28 20.09 5.69 10.29
C MET A 28 19.53 5.94 8.89
N GLU A 29 20.36 5.97 7.87
CA GLU A 29 19.93 6.15 6.47
C GLU A 29 19.02 5.01 6.02
N ASN A 30 19.39 3.77 6.30
CA ASN A 30 18.57 2.60 5.97
C ASN A 30 17.22 2.61 6.71
N MET A 31 17.19 3.04 7.97
CA MET A 31 15.95 3.16 8.74
C MET A 31 15.00 4.19 8.13
N ILE A 32 15.52 5.37 7.76
CA ILE A 32 14.75 6.42 7.09
C ILE A 32 14.18 5.91 5.77
N LYS A 33 15.01 5.27 4.95
CA LYS A 33 14.62 4.70 3.66
C LYS A 33 13.52 3.64 3.83
N MET A 34 13.74 2.68 4.72
CA MET A 34 12.77 1.63 5.02
C MET A 34 11.43 2.20 5.50
N ARG A 35 11.45 3.19 6.39
CA ARG A 35 10.23 3.85 6.88
C ARG A 35 9.49 4.60 5.77
N ASN A 36 10.23 5.27 4.88
CA ASN A 36 9.62 5.95 3.75
C ASN A 36 8.98 4.95 2.76
N GLU A 37 9.61 3.81 2.52
CA GLU A 37 9.06 2.73 1.70
C GLU A 37 7.82 2.12 2.34
N GLN A 38 7.86 1.77 3.63
CA GLN A 38 6.70 1.26 4.38
C GLN A 38 5.52 2.23 4.34
N PHE A 39 5.79 3.53 4.56
CA PHE A 39 4.78 4.56 4.46
C PHE A 39 4.16 4.62 3.06
N THR A 40 5.00 4.63 2.03
CA THR A 40 4.57 4.68 0.62
C THR A 40 3.69 3.49 0.26
N GLU A 41 4.09 2.28 0.66
CA GLU A 41 3.33 1.07 0.39
C GLU A 41 2.01 1.02 1.19
N ALA A 42 1.99 1.51 2.43
CA ALA A 42 0.76 1.62 3.22
C ALA A 42 -0.24 2.59 2.55
N VAL A 43 0.23 3.76 2.10
CA VAL A 43 -0.61 4.74 1.39
C VAL A 43 -1.15 4.16 0.09
N LYS A 44 -0.30 3.54 -0.74
CA LYS A 44 -0.73 2.92 -2.01
C LYS A 44 -1.80 1.86 -1.80
N ARG A 45 -1.61 1.00 -0.79
CA ARG A 45 -2.57 -0.04 -0.42
C ARG A 45 -3.90 0.54 0.02
N SER A 46 -3.86 1.57 0.87
CA SER A 46 -5.07 2.28 1.31
C SER A 46 -5.81 2.93 0.14
N LEU A 47 -5.09 3.62 -0.74
CA LEU A 47 -5.70 4.28 -1.91
C LEU A 47 -6.31 3.28 -2.89
N TYR A 48 -5.66 2.13 -3.09
CA TYR A 48 -6.21 1.05 -3.89
C TYR A 48 -7.50 0.49 -3.28
N ALA A 49 -7.52 0.25 -1.97
CA ALA A 49 -8.71 -0.21 -1.25
C ALA A 49 -9.86 0.79 -1.36
N VAL A 50 -9.59 2.09 -1.21
CA VAL A 50 -10.58 3.15 -1.41
C VAL A 50 -11.13 3.16 -2.83
N SER A 51 -10.27 3.05 -3.85
CA SER A 51 -10.69 2.95 -5.25
C SER A 51 -11.64 1.76 -5.47
N THR A 52 -11.29 0.59 -4.93
CA THR A 52 -12.12 -0.62 -5.02
C THR A 52 -13.46 -0.45 -4.29
N SER A 53 -13.48 0.19 -3.12
CA SER A 53 -14.71 0.46 -2.38
C SER A 53 -15.65 1.41 -3.14
N LEU A 54 -15.09 2.44 -3.80
CA LEU A 54 -15.86 3.35 -4.65
C LEU A 54 -16.45 2.65 -5.88
N GLU A 55 -15.69 1.76 -6.52
CA GLU A 55 -16.21 0.94 -7.64
C GLU A 55 -17.33 0.00 -7.20
N LEU A 56 -17.19 -0.59 -6.01
CA LEU A 56 -18.22 -1.45 -5.45
C LEU A 56 -19.52 -0.67 -5.16
N ASP A 57 -19.39 0.49 -4.49
CA ASP A 57 -20.54 1.37 -4.22
C ASP A 57 -21.23 1.81 -5.51
N GLU A 58 -20.45 2.16 -6.52
CA GLU A 58 -20.99 2.54 -7.82
C GLU A 58 -21.73 1.38 -8.49
N THR A 59 -21.13 0.20 -8.52
CA THR A 59 -21.74 -1.01 -9.08
C THR A 59 -23.05 -1.35 -8.38
N GLN A 60 -23.06 -1.25 -7.05
CA GLN A 60 -24.26 -1.51 -6.26
C GLN A 60 -25.37 -0.51 -6.57
N ARG A 61 -25.06 0.78 -6.64
CA ARG A 61 -26.03 1.83 -7.00
C ARG A 61 -26.62 1.63 -8.39
N TYR A 62 -25.79 1.24 -9.38
CA TYR A 62 -26.29 0.97 -10.73
C TYR A 62 -27.15 -0.30 -10.79
N LEU A 63 -26.82 -1.31 -9.99
CA LEU A 63 -27.65 -2.50 -9.88
C LEU A 63 -29.03 -2.16 -9.32
N ASP A 64 -29.07 -1.35 -8.28
CA ASP A 64 -30.32 -0.88 -7.68
C ASP A 64 -31.14 -0.05 -8.68
N GLU A 65 -30.53 0.90 -9.40
CA GLU A 65 -31.17 1.67 -10.47
C GLU A 65 -31.71 0.77 -11.58
N TYR A 66 -30.96 -0.26 -11.97
CA TYR A 66 -31.38 -1.20 -13.01
C TYR A 66 -32.57 -2.03 -12.57
N LEU A 67 -32.57 -2.55 -11.35
CA LEU A 67 -33.69 -3.33 -10.81
C LEU A 67 -34.96 -2.47 -10.69
N GLU A 68 -34.86 -1.23 -10.25
CA GLU A 68 -35.99 -0.30 -10.22
C GLU A 68 -36.56 0.00 -11.63
N GLU A 69 -35.68 0.17 -12.63
CA GLU A 69 -36.12 0.37 -14.03
C GLU A 69 -36.86 -0.86 -14.57
N GLU A 70 -36.37 -2.07 -14.28
CA GLU A 70 -37.02 -3.31 -14.70
C GLU A 70 -38.36 -3.53 -13.98
N GLU A 71 -38.43 -3.26 -12.67
CA GLU A 71 -39.69 -3.33 -11.92
C GLU A 71 -40.74 -2.36 -12.48
N LYS A 72 -40.36 -1.12 -12.77
CA LYS A 72 -41.27 -0.13 -13.41
C LYS A 72 -41.74 -0.59 -14.78
N LYS A 73 -40.86 -1.19 -15.60
CA LYS A 73 -41.25 -1.76 -16.92
C LYS A 73 -42.21 -2.93 -16.75
N MET A 74 -41.98 -3.81 -15.79
CA MET A 74 -42.90 -4.92 -15.49
C MET A 74 -44.25 -4.37 -15.04
N LEU A 75 -44.32 -3.45 -14.08
CA LEU A 75 -45.57 -2.86 -13.62
C LEU A 75 -46.34 -2.19 -14.75
N SER A 76 -45.68 -1.37 -15.57
CA SER A 76 -46.32 -0.73 -16.74
C SER A 76 -46.85 -1.73 -17.76
N SER A 77 -46.19 -2.88 -17.92
CA SER A 77 -46.63 -3.96 -18.80
C SER A 77 -47.83 -4.71 -18.24
N TYR A 78 -47.97 -4.78 -16.91
CA TYR A 78 -49.16 -5.34 -16.26
C TYR A 78 -50.36 -4.40 -16.35
N GLU A 79 -50.20 -3.11 -16.18
CA GLU A 79 -51.28 -2.11 -16.31
C GLU A 79 -51.84 -2.07 -17.73
N GLN A 80 -51.01 -2.21 -18.78
CA GLN A 80 -51.45 -2.28 -20.19
C GLN A 80 -52.17 -3.59 -20.56
N LYS A 81 -52.00 -4.68 -19.78
CA LYS A 81 -52.63 -5.97 -20.00
C LYS A 81 -54.01 -6.13 -19.35
N GLN A 82 -54.40 -5.21 -18.46
CA GLN A 82 -55.73 -5.30 -17.82
C GLN A 82 -56.92 -4.95 -18.73
N ASP A 83 -56.65 -4.40 -19.92
CA ASP A 83 -57.70 -4.00 -20.87
C ASP A 83 -57.95 -5.03 -22.01
N LYS A 84 -57.23 -6.17 -22.04
CA LYS A 84 -57.48 -7.25 -23.01
C LYS A 84 -57.32 -8.60 -22.34
N GLN A 85 -58.47 -9.13 -21.94
CA GLN A 85 -58.63 -10.53 -21.55
C GLN A 85 -58.39 -11.42 -22.79
N ASP A 86 -57.18 -11.94 -22.98
CA ASP A 86 -56.90 -13.13 -23.74
C ASP A 86 -55.66 -13.83 -23.24
N ILE A 87 -55.73 -15.15 -23.20
CA ILE A 87 -54.80 -16.13 -22.63
C ILE A 87 -53.35 -15.82 -23.02
N ALA A 88 -52.55 -15.34 -22.06
CA ALA A 88 -51.21 -14.84 -22.31
C ALA A 88 -50.16 -15.94 -22.25
N SER A 89 -49.61 -16.31 -23.38
CA SER A 89 -48.23 -16.84 -23.43
C SER A 89 -47.27 -15.68 -23.25
N THR A 90 -46.53 -15.67 -22.12
CA THR A 90 -45.53 -14.63 -21.82
C THR A 90 -44.35 -14.83 -22.75
N HIS A 91 -44.23 -13.99 -23.76
CA HIS A 91 -43.06 -13.91 -24.63
C HIS A 91 -42.09 -12.89 -24.06
N HIS A 92 -40.94 -13.34 -23.57
CA HIS A 92 -39.82 -12.49 -23.26
C HIS A 92 -38.93 -12.41 -24.51
N GLN A 93 -38.85 -11.23 -25.12
CA GLN A 93 -37.96 -10.96 -26.24
C GLN A 93 -36.86 -10.02 -25.81
N PHE A 94 -35.61 -10.47 -25.86
CA PHE A 94 -34.44 -9.70 -25.63
C PHE A 94 -33.72 -9.42 -26.93
N SER A 95 -33.38 -8.15 -27.19
CA SER A 95 -32.61 -7.76 -28.38
C SER A 95 -31.24 -7.23 -27.95
N ILE A 96 -30.20 -7.83 -28.46
CA ILE A 96 -28.81 -7.39 -28.26
C ILE A 96 -28.38 -6.68 -29.53
N VAL A 97 -27.92 -5.43 -29.38
CA VAL A 97 -27.32 -4.67 -30.48
C VAL A 97 -25.81 -4.70 -30.29
N SER A 98 -25.10 -5.39 -31.18
CA SER A 98 -23.64 -5.42 -31.20
C SER A 98 -23.07 -4.07 -31.67
N PRO A 99 -21.82 -3.73 -31.31
CA PRO A 99 -21.17 -2.47 -31.71
C PRO A 99 -21.03 -2.29 -33.24
N ASP A 100 -21.16 -3.36 -33.99
CA ASP A 100 -21.17 -3.40 -35.47
C ASP A 100 -22.57 -3.19 -36.10
N GLY A 101 -23.60 -2.93 -35.27
CA GLY A 101 -24.97 -2.71 -35.73
C GLY A 101 -25.79 -3.97 -35.95
N THR A 102 -25.25 -5.17 -35.67
CA THR A 102 -26.03 -6.40 -35.74
C THR A 102 -26.96 -6.55 -34.56
N VAL A 103 -28.25 -6.84 -34.80
CA VAL A 103 -29.27 -7.04 -33.75
C VAL A 103 -29.56 -8.53 -33.65
N ALA A 104 -29.19 -9.15 -32.53
CA ALA A 104 -29.58 -10.50 -32.17
C ALA A 104 -30.81 -10.45 -31.25
N SER A 105 -31.94 -10.98 -31.68
CA SER A 105 -33.14 -11.08 -30.86
C SER A 105 -33.35 -12.51 -30.38
N PHE A 106 -33.51 -12.69 -29.08
CA PHE A 106 -33.82 -13.97 -28.45
C PHE A 106 -35.26 -13.91 -27.91
N SER A 107 -36.11 -14.85 -28.31
CA SER A 107 -37.45 -15.01 -27.76
C SER A 107 -37.50 -16.26 -26.88
N PHE A 108 -37.90 -16.10 -25.63
CA PHE A 108 -38.19 -17.22 -24.74
C PHE A 108 -39.70 -17.41 -24.61
N ARG A 109 -40.15 -18.63 -24.82
CA ARG A 109 -41.54 -19.03 -24.57
C ARG A 109 -41.54 -19.94 -23.35
N GLU A 110 -42.01 -19.46 -22.23
CA GLU A 110 -42.26 -20.29 -21.06
C GLU A 110 -43.57 -21.05 -21.31
N GLN A 111 -43.45 -22.30 -21.74
CA GLN A 111 -44.58 -23.20 -21.91
C GLN A 111 -44.68 -24.06 -20.65
N THR A 112 -45.55 -23.66 -19.74
CA THR A 112 -45.96 -24.53 -18.62
C THR A 112 -46.86 -25.59 -19.20
N SER A 113 -46.28 -26.68 -19.71
CA SER A 113 -47.04 -27.84 -20.15
C SER A 113 -47.28 -28.75 -18.96
N THR A 114 -48.50 -28.76 -18.44
CA THR A 114 -49.01 -29.88 -17.64
C THR A 114 -49.06 -31.10 -18.57
N ILE A 115 -48.08 -31.97 -18.49
CA ILE A 115 -48.03 -33.21 -19.26
C ILE A 115 -48.99 -34.21 -18.60
N ILE A 116 -50.17 -34.35 -19.21
CA ILE A 116 -51.01 -35.54 -19.01
C ILE A 116 -50.36 -36.61 -19.88
N THR A 117 -49.72 -37.60 -19.28
CA THR A 117 -49.08 -38.74 -19.94
C THR A 117 -50.09 -39.76 -20.35
N PRO A 118 -50.24 -40.08 -21.68
CA PRO A 118 -50.76 -41.38 -22.07
C PRO A 118 -49.61 -42.39 -22.09
N ALA A 119 -49.86 -43.54 -21.49
CA ALA A 119 -48.91 -44.66 -21.45
C ALA A 119 -48.61 -45.16 -22.87
N ALA A 120 -47.34 -45.28 -23.23
CA ALA A 120 -46.88 -45.94 -24.45
C ALA A 120 -45.58 -46.72 -24.20
N PRO A 121 -45.27 -47.75 -24.98
CA PRO A 121 -44.66 -49.00 -24.57
C PRO A 121 -43.11 -48.92 -24.36
N ARG A 122 -42.65 -49.70 -23.43
CA ARG A 122 -41.24 -49.93 -23.12
C ARG A 122 -40.44 -50.47 -24.30
N GLN A 123 -39.47 -49.71 -24.81
CA GLN A 123 -38.33 -50.26 -25.56
C GLN A 123 -37.04 -49.46 -25.34
N LYS A 124 -36.00 -50.20 -24.91
CA LYS A 124 -34.57 -49.90 -24.92
C LYS A 124 -34.09 -48.81 -23.94
N GLU A 125 -33.98 -49.21 -22.65
CA GLU A 125 -33.60 -48.35 -21.54
C GLU A 125 -32.10 -47.96 -21.45
N HIS A 126 -31.17 -48.56 -22.19
CA HIS A 126 -29.74 -48.34 -21.92
C HIS A 126 -29.11 -47.16 -22.69
N ASN A 127 -29.64 -46.82 -23.89
CA ASN A 127 -29.14 -45.66 -24.65
C ASN A 127 -29.87 -44.37 -24.32
N THR A 128 -31.04 -44.41 -23.73
CA THR A 128 -31.85 -43.23 -23.34
C THR A 128 -31.31 -42.50 -22.14
N LEU A 129 -30.77 -43.20 -21.13
CA LEU A 129 -30.24 -42.58 -19.92
C LEU A 129 -28.96 -41.75 -20.20
N ILE A 130 -28.07 -42.27 -21.05
CA ILE A 130 -26.84 -41.56 -21.42
C ILE A 130 -27.14 -40.36 -22.31
N SER A 131 -28.05 -40.49 -23.25
CA SER A 131 -28.48 -39.36 -24.10
C SER A 131 -29.24 -38.30 -23.30
N THR A 132 -30.10 -38.70 -22.37
CA THR A 132 -30.80 -37.78 -21.47
C THR A 132 -29.83 -37.04 -20.53
N TYR A 133 -28.83 -37.76 -19.99
CA TYR A 133 -27.81 -37.15 -19.16
C TYR A 133 -26.94 -36.15 -19.93
N ARG A 134 -26.54 -36.49 -21.18
CA ARG A 134 -25.81 -35.60 -22.09
C ARG A 134 -26.62 -34.35 -22.43
N ASN A 135 -27.89 -34.52 -22.81
CA ASN A 135 -28.79 -33.40 -23.12
C ASN A 135 -29.01 -32.49 -21.90
N MET A 136 -29.10 -33.07 -20.69
CA MET A 136 -29.21 -32.31 -19.44
C MET A 136 -27.93 -31.56 -19.11
N GLN A 137 -26.76 -32.11 -19.39
CA GLN A 137 -25.47 -31.40 -19.26
C GLN A 137 -25.35 -30.25 -20.27
N GLU A 138 -25.72 -30.50 -21.51
CA GLU A 138 -25.72 -29.46 -22.57
C GLU A 138 -26.69 -28.32 -22.24
N ALA A 139 -27.89 -28.64 -21.74
CA ALA A 139 -28.87 -27.66 -21.29
C ALA A 139 -28.32 -26.83 -20.10
N ARG A 140 -27.69 -27.46 -19.10
CA ARG A 140 -27.04 -26.75 -17.97
C ARG A 140 -25.89 -25.87 -18.44
N LYS A 141 -25.07 -26.36 -19.36
CA LYS A 141 -23.98 -25.58 -19.95
C LYS A 141 -24.53 -24.39 -20.74
N GLY A 142 -25.59 -24.59 -21.53
CA GLY A 142 -26.29 -23.52 -22.26
C GLY A 142 -26.86 -22.48 -21.31
N GLN A 143 -27.52 -22.90 -20.23
CA GLN A 143 -28.07 -22.03 -19.21
C GLN A 143 -26.97 -21.23 -18.48
N TYR A 144 -25.87 -21.88 -18.14
CA TYR A 144 -24.71 -21.19 -17.53
C TYR A 144 -24.07 -20.14 -18.45
N LEU A 145 -23.87 -20.49 -19.73
CA LEU A 145 -23.32 -19.57 -20.73
C LEU A 145 -24.28 -18.39 -21.01
N TYR A 146 -25.56 -18.65 -21.00
CA TYR A 146 -26.60 -17.62 -21.15
C TYR A 146 -26.59 -16.66 -19.93
N GLN A 147 -26.59 -17.18 -18.70
CA GLN A 147 -26.52 -16.37 -17.49
C GLN A 147 -25.22 -15.54 -17.43
N LYS A 148 -24.10 -16.15 -17.83
CA LYS A 148 -22.81 -15.45 -17.91
C LYS A 148 -22.82 -14.35 -18.98
N GLY A 149 -23.46 -14.59 -20.11
CA GLY A 149 -23.64 -13.61 -21.19
C GLY A 149 -24.47 -12.42 -20.74
N LEU A 150 -25.62 -12.67 -20.12
CA LEU A 150 -26.46 -11.61 -19.53
C LEU A 150 -25.75 -10.80 -18.48
N LEU A 151 -25.02 -11.48 -17.56
CA LEU A 151 -24.24 -10.80 -16.52
C LEU A 151 -23.19 -9.88 -17.12
N ASN A 152 -22.45 -10.35 -18.13
CA ASN A 152 -21.45 -9.54 -18.81
C ASN A 152 -22.07 -8.34 -19.54
N GLU A 153 -23.22 -8.51 -20.17
CA GLU A 153 -23.93 -7.42 -20.84
C GLU A 153 -24.40 -6.35 -19.85
N VAL A 154 -25.00 -6.77 -18.74
CA VAL A 154 -25.42 -5.86 -17.67
C VAL A 154 -24.23 -5.10 -17.12
N ILE A 155 -23.11 -5.79 -16.85
CA ILE A 155 -21.87 -5.16 -16.36
C ILE A 155 -21.34 -4.16 -17.39
N LEU A 156 -21.25 -4.52 -18.67
CA LEU A 156 -20.77 -3.61 -19.72
C LEU A 156 -21.67 -2.40 -19.90
N ASN A 157 -22.98 -2.56 -19.83
CA ASN A 157 -23.94 -1.45 -19.88
C ASN A 157 -23.80 -0.54 -18.65
N MET A 158 -23.64 -1.13 -17.46
CA MET A 158 -23.39 -0.37 -16.23
C MET A 158 -22.11 0.45 -16.33
N LEU A 159 -20.99 -0.18 -16.70
CA LEU A 159 -19.70 0.49 -16.87
C LEU A 159 -19.77 1.61 -17.93
N SER A 160 -20.44 1.37 -19.03
CA SER A 160 -20.63 2.38 -20.10
C SER A 160 -21.48 3.56 -19.63
N LYS A 161 -22.60 3.31 -18.95
CA LYS A 161 -23.46 4.37 -18.38
C LYS A 161 -22.73 5.13 -17.27
N ALA A 162 -22.03 4.41 -16.37
CA ALA A 162 -21.27 4.98 -15.29
C ALA A 162 -20.21 5.95 -15.78
N SER A 163 -19.39 5.54 -16.73
CA SER A 163 -18.31 6.35 -17.27
C SER A 163 -18.77 7.60 -18.02
N ASN A 164 -20.06 7.72 -18.35
CA ASN A 164 -20.64 8.91 -18.99
C ASN A 164 -21.09 9.99 -18.01
N ARG A 165 -21.28 9.64 -16.72
CA ARG A 165 -21.64 10.63 -15.68
C ARG A 165 -20.42 11.38 -15.20
N PRO A 166 -20.54 12.67 -14.85
CA PRO A 166 -19.46 13.42 -14.20
C PRO A 166 -19.02 12.74 -12.89
N VAL A 167 -17.72 12.74 -12.59
CA VAL A 167 -17.17 12.07 -11.40
C VAL A 167 -17.82 12.56 -10.09
N MET A 168 -18.23 13.82 -10.01
CA MET A 168 -18.86 14.40 -8.82
C MET A 168 -20.29 13.88 -8.57
N GLU A 169 -20.96 13.31 -9.58
CA GLU A 169 -22.26 12.65 -9.44
C GLU A 169 -22.07 11.17 -9.04
N ARG A 170 -20.89 10.62 -9.33
CA ARG A 170 -20.53 9.22 -9.05
C ARG A 170 -20.02 9.03 -7.62
N ILE A 171 -19.41 10.06 -7.01
CA ILE A 171 -18.74 9.98 -5.71
C ILE A 171 -19.44 10.88 -4.70
N ASP A 172 -19.79 10.31 -3.57
CA ASP A 172 -20.11 11.08 -2.37
C ASP A 172 -18.81 11.46 -1.65
N ILE A 173 -18.52 12.77 -1.61
CA ILE A 173 -17.28 13.29 -1.00
C ILE A 173 -17.16 12.92 0.49
N LYS A 174 -18.28 12.88 1.22
CA LYS A 174 -18.26 12.49 2.65
C LYS A 174 -17.89 11.02 2.82
N LYS A 175 -18.42 10.15 1.94
CA LYS A 175 -18.06 8.73 1.91
C LYS A 175 -16.59 8.55 1.53
N LEU A 176 -16.11 9.26 0.48
CA LEU A 176 -14.71 9.22 0.07
C LEU A 176 -13.78 9.60 1.24
N GLU A 177 -14.07 10.69 1.95
CA GLU A 177 -13.28 11.12 3.10
C GLU A 177 -13.30 10.08 4.23
N SER A 178 -14.46 9.48 4.49
CA SER A 178 -14.60 8.39 5.47
C SER A 178 -13.80 7.16 5.08
N TYR A 179 -13.83 6.74 3.82
CA TYR A 179 -13.05 5.61 3.32
C TYR A 179 -11.55 5.89 3.40
N LEU A 180 -11.10 7.07 2.98
CA LEU A 180 -9.70 7.47 3.11
C LEU A 180 -9.24 7.41 4.56
N LYS A 181 -10.01 7.97 5.48
CA LYS A 181 -9.69 7.96 6.91
C LYS A 181 -9.61 6.55 7.46
N SER A 182 -10.64 5.73 7.21
CA SER A 182 -10.69 4.34 7.68
C SER A 182 -9.54 3.51 7.12
N GLU A 183 -9.26 3.61 5.81
CA GLU A 183 -8.21 2.82 5.18
C GLU A 183 -6.81 3.26 5.60
N PHE A 184 -6.59 4.55 5.84
CA PHE A 184 -5.33 5.02 6.42
C PHE A 184 -5.15 4.53 7.86
N GLU A 185 -6.18 4.62 8.70
CA GLU A 185 -6.15 4.10 10.07
C GLU A 185 -5.90 2.59 10.10
N ASN A 186 -6.58 1.81 9.24
CA ASN A 186 -6.40 0.36 9.11
C ASN A 186 -4.97 -0.04 8.70
N ASN A 187 -4.28 0.81 7.92
CA ASN A 187 -2.89 0.61 7.54
C ASN A 187 -1.88 1.31 8.47
N GLY A 188 -2.32 1.78 9.64
CA GLY A 188 -1.46 2.39 10.67
C GLY A 188 -1.01 3.82 10.37
N LEU A 189 -1.70 4.52 9.49
CA LEU A 189 -1.40 5.90 9.08
C LEU A 189 -2.35 6.88 9.79
N ASN A 190 -2.09 7.15 11.08
CA ASN A 190 -2.83 8.13 11.87
C ASN A 190 -2.25 9.54 11.69
N LEU A 191 -2.37 10.08 10.48
CA LEU A 191 -1.82 11.38 10.10
C LEU A 191 -2.89 12.26 9.43
N PRO A 192 -2.85 13.59 9.61
CA PRO A 192 -3.66 14.48 8.82
C PRO A 192 -3.29 14.34 7.35
N PHE A 193 -4.31 14.28 6.50
CA PHE A 193 -4.16 14.18 5.07
C PHE A 193 -5.03 15.23 4.36
N GLN A 194 -4.63 15.56 3.17
CA GLN A 194 -5.36 16.45 2.26
C GLN A 194 -5.51 15.73 0.93
N PHE A 195 -6.61 15.95 0.24
CA PHE A 195 -6.83 15.28 -1.03
C PHE A 195 -7.49 16.18 -2.06
N ALA A 196 -7.27 15.86 -3.32
CA ALA A 196 -7.94 16.49 -4.43
C ALA A 196 -8.22 15.47 -5.55
N ILE A 197 -9.29 15.72 -6.30
CA ILE A 197 -9.68 14.94 -7.46
C ILE A 197 -9.28 15.72 -8.71
N TYR A 198 -8.54 15.08 -9.59
CA TYR A 198 -8.06 15.62 -10.85
C TYR A 198 -8.66 14.84 -12.02
N ASN A 199 -8.94 15.54 -13.10
CA ASN A 199 -9.21 14.88 -14.37
C ASN A 199 -7.90 14.46 -15.06
N LYS A 200 -8.02 13.73 -16.18
CA LYS A 200 -6.87 13.32 -17.01
C LYS A 200 -5.99 14.51 -17.46
N ASN A 201 -6.55 15.70 -17.63
CA ASN A 201 -5.85 16.90 -18.06
C ASN A 201 -5.24 17.68 -16.88
N GLU A 202 -5.06 17.06 -15.73
CA GLU A 202 -4.53 17.65 -14.50
C GLU A 202 -5.30 18.88 -13.99
N LYS A 203 -6.55 19.03 -14.39
CA LYS A 203 -7.42 20.06 -13.85
C LYS A 203 -8.09 19.55 -12.58
N ILE A 204 -8.09 20.38 -11.53
CA ILE A 204 -8.77 20.09 -10.27
C ILE A 204 -10.28 20.12 -10.49
N ILE A 205 -10.95 19.04 -10.11
CA ILE A 205 -12.41 18.91 -10.08
C ILE A 205 -12.91 19.23 -8.67
N TYR A 206 -12.22 18.72 -7.66
CA TYR A 206 -12.54 18.93 -6.25
C TYR A 206 -11.26 18.98 -5.43
N SER A 207 -11.24 19.75 -4.34
CA SER A 207 -10.16 19.76 -3.36
C SER A 207 -10.69 19.92 -1.94
N SER A 208 -10.05 19.26 -0.97
CA SER A 208 -10.32 19.47 0.45
C SER A 208 -9.91 20.89 0.90
N ASN A 209 -10.54 21.40 1.97
CA ASN A 209 -10.42 22.83 2.38
C ASN A 209 -8.99 23.34 2.64
N GLN A 210 -8.01 22.46 2.86
CA GLN A 210 -6.62 22.85 3.16
C GLN A 210 -5.64 22.43 2.07
N TYR A 211 -6.15 21.90 0.95
CA TYR A 211 -5.30 21.43 -0.14
C TYR A 211 -4.67 22.61 -0.89
N ASP A 212 -3.33 22.63 -0.94
CA ASP A 212 -2.59 23.63 -1.75
C ASP A 212 -2.15 22.97 -3.08
N PRO A 213 -2.64 23.45 -4.23
CA PRO A 213 -2.26 22.89 -5.53
C PRO A 213 -0.79 23.11 -5.91
N LYS A 214 -0.07 23.99 -5.20
CA LYS A 214 1.35 24.29 -5.43
C LYS A 214 2.30 23.33 -4.70
N ILE A 215 1.78 22.35 -3.99
CA ILE A 215 2.61 21.36 -3.29
C ILE A 215 3.30 20.47 -4.35
N GLU A 216 4.54 20.81 -4.65
CA GLU A 216 5.42 19.98 -5.47
C GLU A 216 6.07 18.89 -4.60
N GLY A 217 5.87 17.63 -4.99
CA GLY A 217 6.50 16.47 -4.36
C GLY A 217 5.67 15.79 -3.26
N ASN A 218 5.85 14.49 -3.12
CA ASN A 218 5.15 13.63 -2.16
C ASN A 218 3.61 13.51 -2.33
N LEU A 219 3.09 13.76 -3.52
CA LEU A 219 1.71 13.45 -3.88
C LEU A 219 1.58 11.96 -4.20
N PHE A 220 0.60 11.32 -3.57
CA PHE A 220 0.23 9.93 -3.89
C PHE A 220 -0.97 9.97 -4.82
N THR A 221 -0.83 9.35 -5.98
CA THR A 221 -1.84 9.38 -7.03
C THR A 221 -2.42 7.98 -7.25
N GLN A 222 -3.75 7.89 -7.29
CA GLN A 222 -4.50 6.67 -7.59
C GLN A 222 -5.64 6.99 -8.55
N ALA A 223 -5.87 6.13 -9.55
CA ALA A 223 -7.08 6.22 -10.37
C ALA A 223 -8.29 5.87 -9.52
N ILE A 224 -9.34 6.70 -9.57
CA ILE A 224 -10.56 6.49 -8.76
C ILE A 224 -11.38 5.33 -9.32
N PHE A 225 -11.59 5.31 -10.64
CA PHE A 225 -12.28 4.26 -11.37
C PHE A 225 -11.33 3.73 -12.45
N PRO A 226 -10.47 2.75 -12.14
CA PRO A 226 -9.45 2.26 -13.07
C PRO A 226 -10.03 1.57 -14.31
N ASN A 227 -11.26 1.08 -14.23
CA ASN A 227 -11.97 0.43 -15.33
C ASN A 227 -12.66 1.41 -16.30
N ASP A 228 -12.63 2.70 -16.00
CA ASP A 228 -13.14 3.73 -16.93
C ASP A 228 -12.31 3.79 -18.23
N PRO A 229 -12.91 4.19 -19.35
CA PRO A 229 -12.15 4.45 -20.57
C PRO A 229 -10.98 5.40 -20.33
N PRO A 230 -9.80 5.16 -20.93
CA PRO A 230 -8.60 5.96 -20.68
C PRO A 230 -8.75 7.47 -20.86
N ALA A 231 -9.74 7.90 -21.65
CA ALA A 231 -10.04 9.32 -21.87
C ALA A 231 -10.77 9.98 -20.68
N LYS A 232 -11.40 9.19 -19.80
CA LYS A 232 -12.28 9.67 -18.72
C LYS A 232 -11.77 9.33 -17.32
N ILE A 233 -10.58 8.73 -17.22
CA ILE A 233 -9.99 8.38 -15.93
C ILE A 233 -9.77 9.65 -15.10
N ASN A 234 -10.21 9.60 -13.86
CA ASN A 234 -9.98 10.63 -12.85
C ASN A 234 -9.02 10.11 -11.80
N TYR A 235 -8.23 11.00 -11.23
CA TYR A 235 -7.17 10.67 -10.28
C TYR A 235 -7.44 11.32 -8.94
N LEU A 236 -7.34 10.52 -7.90
CA LEU A 236 -7.28 10.97 -6.51
C LEU A 236 -5.81 11.26 -6.18
N LYS A 237 -5.49 12.48 -5.81
CA LYS A 237 -4.17 12.86 -5.31
C LYS A 237 -4.28 13.16 -3.82
N VAL A 238 -3.43 12.52 -3.02
CA VAL A 238 -3.40 12.67 -1.56
C VAL A 238 -2.03 13.18 -1.12
N TYR A 239 -2.04 14.10 -0.17
CA TYR A 239 -0.87 14.70 0.44
C TYR A 239 -0.90 14.57 1.97
N PHE A 240 0.25 14.30 2.57
CA PHE A 240 0.41 14.22 4.02
C PHE A 240 1.37 15.33 4.50
N PRO A 241 0.86 16.41 5.11
CA PRO A 241 1.69 17.52 5.58
C PRO A 241 2.77 17.10 6.58
N THR A 242 2.44 16.16 7.46
CA THR A 242 3.30 15.70 8.57
C THR A 242 4.09 14.43 8.26
N LYS A 243 4.15 14.00 6.97
CA LYS A 243 4.91 12.80 6.56
C LYS A 243 6.36 12.84 7.03
N ARG A 244 7.02 14.00 6.89
CA ARG A 244 8.43 14.16 7.28
C ARG A 244 8.63 13.94 8.78
N ASP A 245 7.75 14.48 9.59
CA ASP A 245 7.82 14.36 11.05
C ASP A 245 7.54 12.92 11.50
N TYR A 246 6.61 12.25 10.83
CA TYR A 246 6.30 10.84 11.06
C TYR A 246 7.53 9.95 10.78
N ILE A 247 8.21 10.13 9.66
CA ILE A 247 9.40 9.37 9.30
C ILE A 247 10.53 9.69 10.27
N SER A 248 10.77 10.97 10.59
CA SER A 248 11.85 11.39 11.49
C SER A 248 11.64 10.94 12.94
N SER A 249 10.39 10.78 13.38
CA SER A 249 10.10 10.28 14.73
C SER A 249 10.67 8.89 14.98
N SER A 250 10.74 8.07 13.94
CA SER A 250 11.31 6.72 14.02
C SER A 250 12.82 6.72 14.22
N VAL A 251 13.50 7.82 13.86
CA VAL A 251 14.95 7.97 14.04
C VAL A 251 15.31 8.41 15.47
N LYS A 252 14.35 8.97 16.22
CA LYS A 252 14.57 9.42 17.60
C LYS A 252 15.06 8.30 18.53
N PHE A 253 14.71 7.05 18.26
CA PHE A 253 15.25 5.91 19.01
C PHE A 253 16.75 5.70 18.87
N MET A 254 17.41 6.30 17.86
CA MET A 254 18.85 6.19 17.67
C MET A 254 19.62 7.25 18.49
N ILE A 255 18.95 8.31 18.97
CA ILE A 255 19.60 9.38 19.77
C ILE A 255 20.36 8.82 20.98
N PRO A 256 19.79 7.90 21.81
CA PRO A 256 20.52 7.31 22.93
C PRO A 256 21.77 6.55 22.49
N SER A 257 21.74 5.87 21.34
CA SER A 257 22.91 5.15 20.81
C SER A 257 24.05 6.11 20.45
N PHE A 258 23.75 7.21 19.78
CA PHE A 258 24.75 8.25 19.48
C PHE A 258 25.31 8.90 20.77
N ALA A 259 24.44 9.19 21.75
CA ALA A 259 24.86 9.75 23.03
C ALA A 259 25.80 8.80 23.77
N PHE A 260 25.48 7.49 23.80
CA PHE A 260 26.34 6.48 24.42
C PHE A 260 27.70 6.38 23.73
N THR A 261 27.72 6.37 22.40
CA THR A 261 28.98 6.37 21.63
C THR A 261 29.80 7.60 21.89
N PHE A 262 29.18 8.78 22.04
CA PHE A 262 29.86 10.02 22.38
C PHE A 262 30.50 9.96 23.78
N ILE A 263 29.78 9.44 24.78
CA ILE A 263 30.30 9.24 26.14
C ILE A 263 31.51 8.31 26.12
N LEU A 264 31.43 7.20 25.38
CA LEU A 264 32.57 6.28 25.24
C LEU A 264 33.78 6.98 24.59
N LEU A 265 33.56 7.82 23.58
CA LEU A 265 34.64 8.58 22.94
C LEU A 265 35.32 9.52 23.91
N VAL A 266 34.53 10.27 24.69
CA VAL A 266 35.08 11.20 25.72
C VAL A 266 35.88 10.43 26.76
N THR A 267 35.35 9.31 27.28
CA THR A 267 36.06 8.46 28.26
C THR A 267 37.37 7.93 27.69
N PHE A 268 37.34 7.51 26.42
CA PHE A 268 38.53 7.02 25.73
C PHE A 268 39.62 8.12 25.60
N LEU A 269 39.22 9.32 25.15
CA LEU A 269 40.16 10.46 25.05
C LEU A 269 40.78 10.80 26.41
N PHE A 270 39.98 10.80 27.47
CA PHE A 270 40.43 11.02 28.82
C PHE A 270 41.44 9.94 29.24
N THR A 271 41.18 8.68 28.97
CA THR A 271 42.07 7.56 29.29
C THR A 271 43.41 7.66 28.57
N ILE A 272 43.41 8.03 27.28
CA ILE A 272 44.64 8.21 26.50
C ILE A 272 45.46 9.37 27.07
N ILE A 273 44.85 10.53 27.32
CA ILE A 273 45.52 11.70 27.87
C ILE A 273 46.17 11.36 29.24
N THR A 274 45.43 10.63 30.08
CA THR A 274 45.91 10.19 31.38
C THR A 274 47.10 9.22 31.25
N ALA A 275 47.03 8.25 30.32
CA ALA A 275 48.13 7.32 30.07
C ALA A 275 49.41 8.03 29.58
N PHE A 276 49.29 9.02 28.70
CA PHE A 276 50.43 9.83 28.26
C PHE A 276 51.02 10.66 29.41
N ARG A 277 50.18 11.30 30.27
CA ARG A 277 50.61 12.05 31.44
C ARG A 277 51.33 11.14 32.43
N GLN A 278 50.77 9.99 32.79
CA GLN A 278 51.41 9.03 33.70
C GLN A 278 52.75 8.56 33.17
N LYS A 279 52.86 8.30 31.87
CA LYS A 279 54.11 7.88 31.27
C LYS A 279 55.18 8.98 31.36
N LYS A 280 54.82 10.24 31.04
CA LYS A 280 55.76 11.38 31.17
C LYS A 280 56.23 11.53 32.60
N LEU A 281 55.33 11.39 33.57
CA LEU A 281 55.70 11.41 35.00
C LEU A 281 56.70 10.28 35.40
N THR A 282 56.46 9.07 34.86
CA THR A 282 57.34 7.91 35.11
C THR A 282 58.71 8.10 34.46
N GLU A 283 58.78 8.66 33.24
CA GLU A 283 60.08 9.00 32.61
C GLU A 283 60.84 10.05 33.42
N MET A 284 60.21 11.15 33.85
CA MET A 284 60.81 12.15 34.67
C MET A 284 61.31 11.59 36.02
N LYS A 285 60.50 10.70 36.64
CA LYS A 285 60.94 10.05 37.91
C LYS A 285 62.17 9.16 37.70
N ASN A 286 62.19 8.38 36.60
CA ASN A 286 63.33 7.51 36.29
C ASN A 286 64.59 8.33 35.97
N ASP A 287 64.47 9.42 35.23
CA ASP A 287 65.56 10.31 34.88
C ASP A 287 66.10 10.98 36.16
N PHE A 288 65.19 11.41 37.06
CA PHE A 288 65.60 11.96 38.37
C PHE A 288 66.37 10.92 39.21
N ILE A 289 65.86 9.69 39.33
CA ILE A 289 66.54 8.63 40.10
C ILE A 289 67.89 8.28 39.45
N ASN A 290 67.97 8.18 38.13
CA ASN A 290 69.28 7.93 37.48
C ASN A 290 70.26 9.02 37.68
N ASN A 291 69.89 10.30 37.59
CA ASN A 291 70.74 11.43 37.82
C ASN A 291 71.22 11.48 39.29
N MET A 292 70.28 11.31 40.23
CA MET A 292 70.61 11.22 41.65
C MET A 292 71.60 10.07 41.98
N THR A 293 71.33 8.88 41.36
CA THR A 293 72.25 7.73 41.56
C THR A 293 73.65 8.03 41.02
N HIS A 294 73.69 8.71 39.87
CA HIS A 294 75.00 9.12 39.30
C HIS A 294 75.72 10.19 40.16
N GLU A 295 75.00 11.19 40.63
CA GLU A 295 75.52 12.26 41.52
C GLU A 295 76.01 11.71 42.88
N PHE A 296 75.31 10.71 43.43
CA PHE A 296 75.76 10.06 44.69
C PHE A 296 76.85 9.03 44.49
N LYS A 297 77.02 8.43 43.34
CA LYS A 297 78.08 7.44 43.06
C LYS A 297 79.46 8.12 42.99
N THR A 298 79.52 9.33 42.49
CA THR A 298 80.80 10.11 42.38
C THR A 298 81.44 10.42 43.73
N PRO A 299 80.79 11.00 44.77
CA PRO A 299 81.35 11.23 46.05
C PRO A 299 81.68 9.96 46.83
N ILE A 300 80.88 8.88 46.70
CA ILE A 300 81.14 7.60 47.37
C ILE A 300 82.38 6.91 46.81
N SER A 301 82.69 7.03 45.53
CA SER A 301 83.91 6.48 44.94
C SER A 301 85.17 7.24 45.39
N ILE A 302 85.02 8.51 45.75
CA ILE A 302 86.15 9.35 46.31
C ILE A 302 86.45 8.94 47.73
N ILE A 303 85.45 8.59 48.54
CA ILE A 303 85.63 8.22 49.97
C ILE A 303 86.14 6.77 50.08
N SER A 304 85.87 5.88 49.11
CA SER A 304 86.38 4.50 49.08
C SER A 304 87.67 4.33 48.30
N GLY A 305 88.44 5.38 48.07
CA GLY A 305 89.78 5.30 47.50
C GLY A 305 90.74 4.49 48.41
N PRO A 306 91.64 3.72 47.79
CA PRO A 306 92.38 2.67 48.47
C PRO A 306 93.25 3.29 49.57
N ASN A 307 92.99 2.93 50.83
CA ASN A 307 94.02 2.94 51.85
C ASN A 307 95.00 1.81 51.54
N ALA A 308 96.10 2.17 50.94
CA ALA A 308 97.27 1.29 50.88
C ALA A 308 98.19 1.62 52.09
#